data_ebbee6c3295c4b94fd985c976b5f0420
#
_entry.id   ebbee6c3295c4b94fd985c976b5f0420
#
_cell.length_a   1.000
_cell.length_b   1.000
_cell.length_c   1.000
_cell.angle_alpha   90.00
_cell.angle_beta   90.00
_cell.angle_gamma   90.00
#
_symmetry.space_group_name_H-M   'P 1'
#
loop_
_entity.id
_entity.type
_entity.pdbx_description
1 polymer ?
#
loop_
_entity_poly.entity_id
_entity_poly.type
_entity_poly.pdbx_seq_one_letter_code
_entity_poly.pdbx_strand_id
1 'polypeptide(L)'
;MSESFNLISSEDNKLIVNNEALEYLKSIKEKVIIIGIISTTNDDNDIKFNSDSIKISLLSNLLNIKDISPNHSPQNTILYPTSLEKENFNNTKIFVLDINISNNKHLFSLCFFICSLFVFCFNENINSNELKKFDIINSLFDTIKLKSKNYAQKLNFFSENSPKLIFYIPNSKSSFNNYYLEEQLSKKENNKDIDLLKENISKYFPKKELISENSEKNIILIQKILEKANPKEINGKLFDGNAFAFFVQNFCEMHNKKTNPDFELLLGNVLYNDLQTFKIRSLKYFEDNINSLENDNEEILIPKIYDIKLKSIEIYNNIQSLNYKIFNKLEYNEYKSSFISMKKELENKFTELENKKLINNLKKSELICNELLNKHYEIINKKIINGEYTKENTDEYMNDYKNFLNAYEKEAKGNNKIKCLINFLEIHKPKYFKNLLFKEKKKIEEDKNIEELKNKLNRKKREIINLREQIDKIQDDINKQQTLVNL
;
A
#
# COMPACT_ATOMS: atom_id res chain seq x y z
N MET A 1 7.11 -24.61 14.30
CA MET A 1 6.56 -23.96 15.50
C MET A 1 6.13 -22.56 15.06
N SER A 2 4.89 -22.18 15.24
CA SER A 2 4.48 -20.80 15.02
C SER A 2 5.08 -19.96 16.15
N GLU A 3 6.01 -19.05 15.79
CA GLU A 3 6.56 -18.12 16.78
C GLU A 3 5.40 -17.27 17.33
N SER A 4 5.22 -17.29 18.66
CA SER A 4 4.28 -16.38 19.32
C SER A 4 4.98 -15.06 19.58
N PHE A 5 4.24 -13.96 19.46
CA PHE A 5 4.76 -12.63 19.74
C PHE A 5 4.03 -12.01 20.93
N ASN A 6 4.77 -11.52 21.89
CA ASN A 6 4.19 -10.61 22.87
C ASN A 6 3.86 -9.30 22.13
N LEU A 7 2.59 -9.04 21.84
CA LEU A 7 2.21 -7.87 21.07
C LEU A 7 2.30 -6.60 21.90
N ILE A 8 1.74 -6.64 23.10
CA ILE A 8 1.67 -5.48 23.99
C ILE A 8 1.86 -5.96 25.42
N SER A 9 2.71 -5.27 26.15
CA SER A 9 2.82 -5.36 27.61
C SER A 9 2.35 -4.07 28.28
N SER A 10 1.89 -4.18 29.51
CA SER A 10 1.52 -3.03 30.33
C SER A 10 2.44 -2.97 31.54
N GLU A 11 3.19 -1.88 31.67
CA GLU A 11 4.09 -1.62 32.81
C GLU A 11 3.87 -0.19 33.29
N ASP A 12 3.70 0.02 34.57
CA ASP A 12 3.49 1.34 35.18
C ASP A 12 2.42 2.20 34.50
N ASN A 13 1.29 1.59 34.13
CA ASN A 13 0.21 2.21 33.35
C ASN A 13 0.62 2.66 31.93
N LYS A 14 1.74 2.20 31.39
CA LYS A 14 2.13 2.40 30.01
C LYS A 14 1.87 1.16 29.19
N LEU A 15 1.47 1.34 27.94
CA LEU A 15 1.36 0.27 26.96
C LEU A 15 2.64 0.23 26.11
N ILE A 16 3.40 -0.85 26.26
CA ILE A 16 4.65 -1.06 25.54
C ILE A 16 4.38 -2.03 24.40
N VAL A 17 4.62 -1.59 23.19
CA VAL A 17 4.45 -2.43 21.98
C VAL A 17 5.76 -3.12 21.65
N ASN A 18 5.68 -4.39 21.29
CA ASN A 18 6.84 -5.15 20.82
C ASN A 18 7.13 -4.80 19.36
N ASN A 19 8.32 -4.30 19.08
CA ASN A 19 8.73 -3.89 17.74
C ASN A 19 8.83 -5.08 16.77
N GLU A 20 9.25 -6.23 17.22
CA GLU A 20 9.36 -7.45 16.39
C GLU A 20 7.97 -7.89 15.92
N ALA A 21 6.98 -7.89 16.83
CA ALA A 21 5.58 -8.16 16.48
C ALA A 21 5.03 -7.15 15.49
N LEU A 22 5.37 -5.85 15.65
CA LEU A 22 4.96 -4.81 14.69
C LEU A 22 5.57 -5.03 13.30
N GLU A 23 6.87 -5.31 13.21
CA GLU A 23 7.53 -5.52 11.93
C GLU A 23 6.98 -6.78 11.23
N TYR A 24 6.71 -7.84 11.98
CA TYR A 24 6.03 -9.02 11.45
C TYR A 24 4.65 -8.65 10.88
N LEU A 25 3.83 -7.92 11.63
CA LEU A 25 2.52 -7.48 11.16
C LEU A 25 2.61 -6.58 9.93
N LYS A 26 3.55 -5.64 9.87
CA LYS A 26 3.77 -4.76 8.69
C LYS A 26 4.14 -5.56 7.44
N SER A 27 4.73 -6.73 7.58
CA SER A 27 5.06 -7.61 6.46
C SER A 27 3.82 -8.26 5.83
N ILE A 28 2.71 -8.35 6.57
CA ILE A 28 1.46 -8.99 6.16
C ILE A 28 0.66 -8.03 5.27
N LYS A 29 0.48 -8.40 4.01
CA LYS A 29 -0.28 -7.61 3.02
C LYS A 29 -1.73 -8.05 2.91
N GLU A 30 -2.03 -9.23 3.42
CA GLU A 30 -3.35 -9.82 3.42
C GLU A 30 -4.27 -9.13 4.43
N LYS A 31 -5.57 -9.27 4.21
CA LYS A 31 -6.58 -8.88 5.20
C LYS A 31 -6.38 -9.69 6.48
N VAL A 32 -6.66 -9.08 7.62
CA VAL A 32 -6.42 -9.68 8.91
C VAL A 32 -7.73 -10.00 9.62
N ILE A 33 -7.82 -11.22 10.16
CA ILE A 33 -8.82 -11.66 11.12
C ILE A 33 -8.11 -11.88 12.44
N ILE A 34 -8.59 -11.24 13.51
CA ILE A 34 -8.06 -11.44 14.86
C ILE A 34 -9.16 -11.98 15.75
N ILE A 35 -8.91 -13.15 16.31
CA ILE A 35 -9.77 -13.82 17.26
C ILE A 35 -9.20 -13.60 18.66
N GLY A 36 -9.82 -12.72 19.44
CA GLY A 36 -9.45 -12.48 20.82
C GLY A 36 -10.07 -13.52 21.74
N ILE A 37 -9.26 -14.24 22.48
CA ILE A 37 -9.72 -15.18 23.51
C ILE A 37 -9.51 -14.53 24.86
N ILE A 38 -10.59 -14.41 25.60
CA ILE A 38 -10.63 -13.70 26.85
C ILE A 38 -10.98 -14.67 27.98
N SER A 39 -10.12 -14.71 28.97
CA SER A 39 -10.43 -15.31 30.26
C SER A 39 -10.29 -14.29 31.37
N THR A 40 -10.89 -14.58 32.49
CA THR A 40 -10.83 -13.72 33.65
C THR A 40 -9.97 -14.42 34.70
N THR A 41 -8.96 -13.71 35.20
CA THR A 41 -8.22 -14.14 36.38
C THR A 41 -8.94 -13.62 37.61
N ASN A 42 -9.35 -14.51 38.53
CA ASN A 42 -9.75 -14.09 39.86
C ASN A 42 -8.49 -13.93 40.73
N ASP A 43 -8.38 -12.80 41.42
CA ASP A 43 -7.37 -12.57 42.46
C ASP A 43 -7.61 -13.44 43.70
N ASP A 44 -8.79 -14.07 43.83
CA ASP A 44 -9.12 -14.97 44.92
C ASP A 44 -8.53 -16.36 44.69
N ASN A 45 -7.68 -16.76 45.61
CA ASN A 45 -6.79 -17.93 45.55
C ASN A 45 -7.46 -19.31 45.40
N ASP A 46 -8.80 -19.41 45.37
CA ASP A 46 -9.49 -20.69 45.47
C ASP A 46 -10.08 -21.25 44.16
N ILE A 47 -10.08 -20.51 43.03
CA ILE A 47 -10.73 -20.98 41.78
C ILE A 47 -9.82 -20.79 40.54
N LYS A 48 -8.52 -20.77 40.71
CA LYS A 48 -7.53 -20.53 39.63
C LYS A 48 -7.52 -21.57 38.49
N PHE A 49 -8.17 -22.71 38.64
CA PHE A 49 -7.91 -23.85 37.76
C PHE A 49 -8.80 -23.98 36.55
N ASN A 50 -10.01 -23.40 36.49
CA ASN A 50 -10.97 -23.79 35.45
C ASN A 50 -11.07 -22.85 34.23
N SER A 51 -11.06 -21.54 34.38
CA SER A 51 -11.21 -20.64 33.21
C SER A 51 -9.95 -20.58 32.36
N ASP A 52 -8.77 -20.61 32.98
CA ASP A 52 -7.51 -20.64 32.25
C ASP A 52 -7.27 -21.99 31.55
N SER A 53 -7.71 -23.10 32.13
CA SER A 53 -7.63 -24.41 31.48
C SER A 53 -8.50 -24.49 30.25
N ILE A 54 -9.70 -23.86 30.25
CA ILE A 54 -10.60 -23.77 29.11
C ILE A 54 -9.98 -22.91 28.02
N LYS A 55 -9.44 -21.76 28.39
CA LYS A 55 -8.75 -20.85 27.47
C LYS A 55 -7.55 -21.55 26.81
N ILE A 56 -6.70 -22.22 27.60
CA ILE A 56 -5.55 -22.96 27.09
C ILE A 56 -5.99 -24.09 26.16
N SER A 57 -7.02 -24.84 26.52
CA SER A 57 -7.58 -25.87 25.66
C SER A 57 -8.09 -25.31 24.34
N LEU A 58 -8.80 -24.17 24.34
CA LEU A 58 -9.28 -23.52 23.14
C LEU A 58 -8.12 -22.98 22.29
N LEU A 59 -7.13 -22.35 22.92
CA LEU A 59 -5.90 -21.91 22.25
C LEU A 59 -5.15 -23.09 21.61
N SER A 60 -4.96 -24.17 22.35
CA SER A 60 -4.27 -25.37 21.86
C SER A 60 -4.98 -25.95 20.63
N ASN A 61 -6.31 -25.95 20.64
CA ASN A 61 -7.12 -26.42 19.53
C ASN A 61 -7.05 -25.50 18.32
N LEU A 62 -7.17 -24.19 18.51
CA LEU A 62 -7.09 -23.21 17.42
C LEU A 62 -5.71 -23.14 16.79
N LEU A 63 -4.66 -23.34 17.57
CA LEU A 63 -3.28 -23.28 17.10
C LEU A 63 -2.74 -24.64 16.65
N ASN A 64 -3.46 -25.73 16.95
CA ASN A 64 -3.01 -27.11 16.74
C ASN A 64 -1.64 -27.39 17.43
N ILE A 65 -1.46 -26.85 18.64
CA ILE A 65 -0.25 -26.98 19.45
C ILE A 65 -0.63 -27.71 20.73
N LYS A 66 0.09 -28.81 21.06
CA LYS A 66 -0.24 -29.66 22.22
C LYS A 66 0.13 -29.06 23.57
N ASP A 67 1.19 -28.25 23.63
CA ASP A 67 1.71 -27.70 24.90
C ASP A 67 1.83 -26.17 24.79
N ILE A 68 0.75 -25.45 25.02
CA ILE A 68 0.81 -24.02 25.25
C ILE A 68 1.03 -23.81 26.75
N SER A 69 2.21 -23.32 27.11
CA SER A 69 2.43 -22.83 28.45
C SER A 69 1.62 -21.56 28.67
N PRO A 70 0.76 -21.50 29.69
CA PRO A 70 0.05 -20.27 29.98
C PRO A 70 1.06 -19.17 30.31
N ASN A 71 1.02 -18.09 29.56
CA ASN A 71 1.83 -16.92 29.85
C ASN A 71 1.15 -16.19 31.02
N HIS A 72 1.65 -16.41 32.23
CA HIS A 72 1.05 -15.94 33.48
C HIS A 72 1.28 -14.45 33.79
N SER A 73 1.83 -13.68 32.83
CA SER A 73 1.89 -12.25 33.06
C SER A 73 0.50 -11.65 32.86
N PRO A 74 -0.16 -11.15 33.90
CA PRO A 74 -1.53 -10.64 33.83
C PRO A 74 -1.66 -9.33 33.01
N GLN A 75 -0.58 -8.87 32.42
CA GLN A 75 -0.47 -7.55 31.77
C GLN A 75 -0.07 -7.63 30.31
N ASN A 76 0.01 -8.83 29.73
CA ASN A 76 0.49 -9.03 28.37
C ASN A 76 -0.63 -9.55 27.45
N THR A 77 -0.57 -9.13 26.19
CA THR A 77 -1.35 -9.76 25.11
C THR A 77 -0.40 -10.49 24.16
N ILE A 78 -0.68 -11.75 23.88
CA ILE A 78 0.16 -12.57 23.02
C ILE A 78 -0.57 -12.83 21.72
N LEU A 79 0.10 -12.50 20.62
CA LEU A 79 -0.37 -12.73 19.26
C LEU A 79 0.22 -14.03 18.72
N TYR A 80 -0.65 -14.93 18.30
CA TYR A 80 -0.30 -16.20 17.69
C TYR A 80 -0.68 -16.19 16.22
N PRO A 81 0.27 -16.28 15.29
CA PRO A 81 -0.04 -16.59 13.89
C PRO A 81 -0.63 -18.00 13.79
N THR A 82 -1.60 -18.17 12.93
CA THR A 82 -2.23 -19.48 12.71
C THR A 82 -1.98 -19.98 11.30
N SER A 83 -2.05 -21.31 11.13
CA SER A 83 -2.13 -21.95 9.81
C SER A 83 -3.58 -22.12 9.34
N LEU A 84 -4.56 -21.59 10.10
CA LEU A 84 -5.96 -21.71 9.75
C LEU A 84 -6.28 -20.90 8.51
N GLU A 85 -7.03 -21.50 7.60
CA GLU A 85 -7.55 -20.86 6.39
C GLU A 85 -9.06 -20.82 6.44
N LYS A 86 -9.63 -19.78 5.85
CA LYS A 86 -11.08 -19.65 5.71
C LYS A 86 -11.44 -19.76 4.23
N GLU A 87 -12.16 -20.81 3.85
CA GLU A 87 -12.50 -21.17 2.46
C GLU A 87 -13.12 -20.02 1.64
N ASN A 88 -13.87 -19.13 2.27
CA ASN A 88 -14.57 -18.02 1.61
C ASN A 88 -13.77 -16.70 1.56
N PHE A 89 -12.56 -16.67 2.10
CA PHE A 89 -11.74 -15.44 2.16
C PHE A 89 -10.31 -15.72 1.68
N ASN A 90 -10.17 -15.88 0.37
CA ASN A 90 -8.84 -15.91 -0.26
C ASN A 90 -8.04 -14.65 0.15
N ASN A 91 -6.77 -14.80 0.44
CA ASN A 91 -5.88 -13.73 0.91
C ASN A 91 -6.26 -13.13 2.29
N THR A 92 -6.54 -13.97 3.27
CA THR A 92 -6.78 -13.52 4.65
C THR A 92 -5.86 -14.25 5.61
N LYS A 93 -5.17 -13.52 6.48
CA LYS A 93 -4.34 -14.08 7.55
C LYS A 93 -5.11 -14.08 8.86
N ILE A 94 -5.14 -15.21 9.55
CA ILE A 94 -5.85 -15.38 10.82
C ILE A 94 -4.84 -15.39 11.97
N PHE A 95 -5.13 -14.59 12.98
CA PHE A 95 -4.38 -14.54 14.23
C PHE A 95 -5.28 -14.85 15.41
N VAL A 96 -4.72 -15.46 16.41
CA VAL A 96 -5.35 -15.57 17.72
C VAL A 96 -4.62 -14.65 18.68
N LEU A 97 -5.38 -13.85 19.40
CA LEU A 97 -4.88 -12.95 20.42
C LEU A 97 -5.30 -13.47 21.80
N ASP A 98 -4.34 -13.87 22.58
CA ASP A 98 -4.54 -14.22 23.98
C ASP A 98 -4.65 -12.93 24.80
N ILE A 99 -5.84 -12.64 25.33
CA ILE A 99 -6.13 -11.43 26.07
C ILE A 99 -6.33 -11.78 27.53
N ASN A 100 -5.46 -11.28 28.37
CA ASN A 100 -5.65 -11.34 29.79
C ASN A 100 -6.25 -10.03 30.29
N ILE A 101 -7.49 -10.07 30.74
CA ILE A 101 -8.17 -8.90 31.31
C ILE A 101 -7.74 -8.74 32.77
N SER A 102 -6.57 -8.20 32.97
CA SER A 102 -6.25 -7.56 34.24
C SER A 102 -6.68 -6.10 34.13
N ASN A 103 -7.17 -5.49 35.16
CA ASN A 103 -7.71 -4.13 35.35
C ASN A 103 -7.26 -2.98 34.38
N ASN A 104 -6.62 -3.30 33.25
CA ASN A 104 -6.19 -2.32 32.26
C ASN A 104 -7.28 -2.05 31.20
N LYS A 105 -8.14 -1.08 31.51
CA LYS A 105 -9.23 -0.66 30.63
C LYS A 105 -8.80 -0.17 29.25
N HIS A 106 -7.63 0.42 29.10
CA HIS A 106 -7.11 0.91 27.82
C HIS A 106 -6.63 -0.24 26.94
N LEU A 107 -5.98 -1.25 27.53
CA LEU A 107 -5.62 -2.47 26.81
C LEU A 107 -6.86 -3.21 26.30
N PHE A 108 -7.89 -3.31 27.13
CA PHE A 108 -9.18 -3.89 26.70
C PHE A 108 -9.82 -3.10 25.57
N SER A 109 -9.81 -1.75 25.64
CA SER A 109 -10.33 -0.90 24.60
C SER A 109 -9.57 -1.05 23.29
N LEU A 110 -8.24 -1.17 23.33
CA LEU A 110 -7.46 -1.46 22.14
C LEU A 110 -7.87 -2.83 21.56
N CYS A 111 -7.93 -3.88 22.37
CA CYS A 111 -8.37 -5.22 21.93
C CYS A 111 -9.78 -5.20 21.32
N PHE A 112 -10.72 -4.40 21.87
CA PHE A 112 -12.05 -4.23 21.31
C PHE A 112 -12.03 -3.75 19.87
N PHE A 113 -11.17 -2.77 19.54
CA PHE A 113 -11.11 -2.25 18.18
C PHE A 113 -10.32 -3.10 17.21
N ILE A 114 -9.32 -3.83 17.70
CA ILE A 114 -8.46 -4.63 16.81
C ILE A 114 -9.02 -6.03 16.52
N CYS A 115 -9.77 -6.64 17.44
CA CYS A 115 -10.32 -7.96 17.24
C CYS A 115 -11.53 -7.95 16.27
N SER A 116 -11.60 -8.98 15.46
CA SER A 116 -12.74 -9.29 14.60
C SER A 116 -13.83 -10.03 15.35
N LEU A 117 -13.39 -10.85 16.30
CA LEU A 117 -14.20 -11.73 17.10
C LEU A 117 -13.63 -11.80 18.51
N PHE A 118 -14.50 -11.73 19.51
CA PHE A 118 -14.17 -12.10 20.90
C PHE A 118 -14.80 -13.43 21.28
N VAL A 119 -14.04 -14.24 21.98
CA VAL A 119 -14.53 -15.48 22.62
C VAL A 119 -14.35 -15.33 24.11
N PHE A 120 -15.47 -15.18 24.83
CA PHE A 120 -15.51 -15.18 26.30
C PHE A 120 -15.70 -16.60 26.79
N CYS A 121 -14.74 -17.11 27.56
CA CYS A 121 -14.76 -18.46 28.08
C CYS A 121 -15.44 -18.49 29.45
N PHE A 122 -16.48 -19.32 29.60
CA PHE A 122 -17.22 -19.56 30.82
C PHE A 122 -17.06 -21.01 31.27
N ASN A 123 -17.11 -21.26 32.59
CA ASN A 123 -16.91 -22.62 33.13
C ASN A 123 -18.13 -23.52 32.89
N GLU A 124 -19.30 -23.14 33.41
CA GLU A 124 -20.48 -24.01 33.41
C GLU A 124 -21.74 -23.31 32.87
N ASN A 125 -21.92 -22.06 33.21
CA ASN A 125 -23.10 -21.28 32.82
C ASN A 125 -22.81 -19.79 32.82
N ILE A 126 -23.73 -19.02 32.24
CA ILE A 126 -23.70 -17.56 32.26
C ILE A 126 -24.53 -17.07 33.43
N ASN A 127 -23.88 -16.77 34.54
CA ASN A 127 -24.47 -16.19 35.72
C ASN A 127 -23.89 -14.81 36.04
N SER A 128 -24.49 -14.13 37.00
CA SER A 128 -24.08 -12.76 37.35
C SER A 128 -22.65 -12.67 37.89
N ASN A 129 -22.19 -13.68 38.62
CA ASN A 129 -20.81 -13.71 39.12
C ASN A 129 -19.79 -13.90 38.00
N GLU A 130 -20.09 -14.76 37.05
CA GLU A 130 -19.24 -14.95 35.87
C GLU A 130 -19.26 -13.70 34.96
N LEU A 131 -20.42 -13.07 34.75
CA LEU A 131 -20.52 -11.84 33.99
C LEU A 131 -19.79 -10.68 34.63
N LYS A 132 -19.80 -10.57 35.96
CA LYS A 132 -19.09 -9.52 36.72
C LYS A 132 -17.60 -9.48 36.42
N LYS A 133 -17.02 -10.60 36.04
CA LYS A 133 -15.62 -10.66 35.61
C LYS A 133 -15.30 -9.84 34.36
N PHE A 134 -16.33 -9.44 33.62
CA PHE A 134 -16.22 -8.61 32.42
C PHE A 134 -16.69 -7.16 32.64
N ASP A 135 -16.73 -6.68 33.90
CA ASP A 135 -17.19 -5.32 34.24
C ASP A 135 -16.36 -4.22 33.59
N ILE A 136 -15.12 -4.54 33.16
CA ILE A 136 -14.26 -3.65 32.35
C ILE A 136 -14.98 -3.11 31.10
N ILE A 137 -16.00 -3.83 30.58
CA ILE A 137 -16.85 -3.37 29.47
C ILE A 137 -17.55 -2.04 29.80
N ASN A 138 -17.89 -1.81 31.07
CA ASN A 138 -18.52 -0.59 31.54
C ASN A 138 -17.63 0.64 31.35
N SER A 139 -16.31 0.43 31.29
CA SER A 139 -15.34 1.52 31.15
C SER A 139 -14.98 1.89 29.70
N LEU A 140 -15.52 1.19 28.68
CA LEU A 140 -15.16 1.41 27.28
C LEU A 140 -15.41 2.85 26.82
N PHE A 141 -16.51 3.48 27.27
CA PHE A 141 -16.84 4.87 26.92
C PHE A 141 -15.84 5.90 27.44
N ASP A 142 -15.23 5.59 28.61
CA ASP A 142 -14.34 6.51 29.31
C ASP A 142 -12.91 6.43 28.81
N THR A 143 -12.57 5.39 28.07
CA THR A 143 -11.19 5.11 27.65
C THR A 143 -10.83 5.70 26.29
N ILE A 144 -11.83 6.12 25.50
CA ILE A 144 -11.67 6.62 24.14
C ILE A 144 -12.40 7.93 23.95
N LYS A 145 -11.72 8.88 23.33
CA LYS A 145 -12.29 10.15 22.93
C LYS A 145 -12.88 10.03 21.54
N LEU A 146 -14.16 10.38 21.40
CA LEU A 146 -14.85 10.57 20.14
C LEU A 146 -15.23 12.05 20.00
N LYS A 147 -14.75 12.70 18.94
CA LYS A 147 -15.00 14.12 18.72
C LYS A 147 -16.50 14.36 18.51
N SER A 148 -17.00 15.36 19.21
CA SER A 148 -18.33 15.98 19.01
C SER A 148 -19.55 15.05 18.92
N LYS A 149 -19.47 13.79 19.33
CA LYS A 149 -20.59 12.85 19.26
C LYS A 149 -21.40 12.88 20.57
N ASN A 150 -22.73 13.01 20.46
CA ASN A 150 -23.61 12.78 21.59
C ASN A 150 -23.63 11.30 21.99
N TYR A 151 -24.26 10.98 23.13
CA TYR A 151 -24.27 9.61 23.66
C TYR A 151 -24.78 8.57 22.64
N ALA A 152 -25.87 8.86 21.92
CA ALA A 152 -26.43 7.94 20.93
C ALA A 152 -25.47 7.69 19.75
N GLN A 153 -24.80 8.72 19.27
CA GLN A 153 -23.80 8.61 18.21
C GLN A 153 -22.56 7.82 18.65
N LYS A 154 -22.13 8.02 19.91
CA LYS A 154 -21.05 7.21 20.50
C LYS A 154 -21.44 5.74 20.57
N LEU A 155 -22.65 5.46 21.06
CA LEU A 155 -23.15 4.09 21.14
C LEU A 155 -23.22 3.42 19.78
N ASN A 156 -23.76 4.08 18.77
CA ASN A 156 -23.81 3.57 17.40
C ASN A 156 -22.40 3.29 16.87
N PHE A 157 -21.46 4.18 17.13
CA PHE A 157 -20.06 3.99 16.73
C PHE A 157 -19.46 2.73 17.36
N PHE A 158 -19.65 2.52 18.67
CA PHE A 158 -19.16 1.30 19.32
C PHE A 158 -19.85 0.04 18.76
N SER A 159 -21.17 0.06 18.58
CA SER A 159 -21.89 -1.09 18.07
C SER A 159 -21.52 -1.46 16.62
N GLU A 160 -21.26 -0.47 15.77
CA GLU A 160 -20.84 -0.69 14.38
C GLU A 160 -19.42 -1.26 14.25
N ASN A 161 -18.52 -0.87 15.17
CA ASN A 161 -17.10 -1.24 15.13
C ASN A 161 -16.75 -2.37 16.10
N SER A 162 -17.73 -2.87 16.85
CA SER A 162 -17.52 -3.95 17.82
C SER A 162 -17.06 -5.24 17.15
N PRO A 163 -16.22 -6.04 17.82
CA PRO A 163 -16.03 -7.43 17.44
C PRO A 163 -17.36 -8.19 17.59
N LYS A 164 -17.51 -9.25 16.82
CA LYS A 164 -18.56 -10.22 17.13
C LYS A 164 -18.23 -10.90 18.46
N LEU A 165 -19.23 -11.21 19.28
CA LEU A 165 -19.03 -11.81 20.61
C LEU A 165 -19.55 -13.24 20.64
N ILE A 166 -18.69 -14.17 21.02
CA ILE A 166 -19.07 -15.56 21.33
C ILE A 166 -18.92 -15.80 22.83
N PHE A 167 -19.99 -16.26 23.46
CA PHE A 167 -19.95 -16.84 24.77
C PHE A 167 -19.71 -18.34 24.62
N TYR A 168 -18.58 -18.82 25.12
CA TYR A 168 -18.20 -20.22 25.00
C TYR A 168 -18.30 -20.95 26.35
N ILE A 169 -19.11 -22.01 26.39
CA ILE A 169 -19.27 -22.89 27.55
C ILE A 169 -18.93 -24.30 27.13
N PRO A 170 -17.74 -24.82 27.50
CA PRO A 170 -17.39 -26.22 27.27
C PRO A 170 -18.13 -27.11 28.27
N ASN A 171 -18.28 -28.39 27.94
CA ASN A 171 -18.77 -29.46 28.83
C ASN A 171 -20.14 -29.17 29.49
N SER A 172 -20.97 -28.41 28.80
CA SER A 172 -22.31 -28.09 29.32
C SER A 172 -23.16 -29.37 29.40
N LYS A 173 -23.71 -29.66 30.59
CA LYS A 173 -24.66 -30.76 30.78
C LYS A 173 -26.00 -30.55 30.09
N SER A 174 -26.29 -29.33 29.69
CA SER A 174 -27.50 -28.90 28.97
C SER A 174 -27.11 -28.21 27.70
N SER A 175 -27.88 -28.42 26.62
CA SER A 175 -27.71 -27.70 25.34
C SER A 175 -28.22 -26.27 25.47
N PHE A 176 -27.35 -25.36 25.93
CA PHE A 176 -27.64 -23.94 25.94
C PHE A 176 -27.67 -23.39 24.50
N ASN A 177 -28.55 -22.45 24.24
CA ASN A 177 -28.68 -21.81 22.95
C ASN A 177 -28.76 -20.27 23.09
N ASN A 178 -28.87 -19.57 21.98
CA ASN A 178 -28.94 -18.10 21.98
C ASN A 178 -30.15 -17.56 22.78
N TYR A 179 -31.26 -18.29 22.87
CA TYR A 179 -32.41 -17.89 23.67
C TYR A 179 -32.03 -17.83 25.17
N TYR A 180 -31.29 -18.81 25.65
CA TYR A 180 -30.76 -18.82 27.02
C TYR A 180 -29.84 -17.60 27.28
N LEU A 181 -28.97 -17.28 26.30
CA LEU A 181 -28.10 -16.09 26.43
C LEU A 181 -28.92 -14.80 26.57
N GLU A 182 -29.92 -14.60 25.69
CA GLU A 182 -30.77 -13.40 25.75
C GLU A 182 -31.60 -13.35 27.03
N GLU A 183 -32.07 -14.48 27.54
CA GLU A 183 -32.75 -14.57 28.83
C GLU A 183 -31.83 -14.13 29.98
N GLN A 184 -30.58 -14.65 30.03
CA GLN A 184 -29.63 -14.28 31.09
C GLN A 184 -29.24 -12.79 31.02
N LEU A 185 -29.09 -12.21 29.82
CA LEU A 185 -28.76 -10.81 29.64
C LEU A 185 -29.96 -9.87 29.94
N SER A 186 -31.17 -10.32 29.71
CA SER A 186 -32.41 -9.53 30.01
C SER A 186 -32.86 -9.60 31.45
N LYS A 187 -32.46 -10.64 32.20
CA LYS A 187 -32.83 -10.86 33.57
C LYS A 187 -32.24 -9.78 34.48
N LYS A 188 -33.12 -9.04 35.20
CA LYS A 188 -32.69 -8.08 36.22
C LYS A 188 -32.33 -8.78 37.52
N GLU A 189 -31.20 -8.35 38.09
CA GLU A 189 -30.62 -8.97 39.29
C GLU A 189 -30.80 -8.11 40.57
N ASN A 190 -31.47 -6.96 40.47
CA ASN A 190 -31.53 -5.95 41.52
C ASN A 190 -30.14 -5.43 41.98
N ASN A 191 -29.11 -5.65 41.13
CA ASN A 191 -27.79 -5.13 41.29
C ASN A 191 -27.47 -4.18 40.12
N LYS A 192 -27.38 -2.89 40.43
CA LYS A 192 -27.22 -1.83 39.41
C LYS A 192 -26.01 -2.03 38.51
N ASP A 193 -24.90 -2.50 39.06
CA ASP A 193 -23.65 -2.67 38.30
C ASP A 193 -23.77 -3.83 37.31
N ILE A 194 -24.38 -4.95 37.74
CA ILE A 194 -24.60 -6.11 36.88
C ILE A 194 -25.65 -5.80 35.82
N ASP A 195 -26.73 -5.12 36.18
CA ASP A 195 -27.76 -4.74 35.22
C ASP A 195 -27.21 -3.77 34.16
N LEU A 196 -26.35 -2.81 34.58
CA LEU A 196 -25.65 -1.93 33.66
C LEU A 196 -24.68 -2.71 32.74
N LEU A 197 -23.94 -3.67 33.28
CA LEU A 197 -23.05 -4.52 32.51
C LEU A 197 -23.81 -5.32 31.44
N LYS A 198 -24.92 -5.95 31.80
CA LYS A 198 -25.79 -6.68 30.85
C LYS A 198 -26.33 -5.78 29.75
N GLU A 199 -26.73 -4.57 30.11
CA GLU A 199 -27.18 -3.56 29.17
C GLU A 199 -26.04 -3.13 28.22
N ASN A 200 -24.85 -2.87 28.73
CA ASN A 200 -23.67 -2.50 27.95
C ASN A 200 -23.19 -3.63 27.03
N ILE A 201 -23.19 -4.88 27.50
CA ILE A 201 -22.93 -6.04 26.64
C ILE A 201 -23.90 -6.07 25.47
N SER A 202 -25.20 -5.88 25.75
CA SER A 202 -26.23 -5.91 24.70
C SER A 202 -26.10 -4.75 23.71
N LYS A 203 -25.71 -3.56 24.19
CA LYS A 203 -25.55 -2.35 23.37
C LYS A 203 -24.27 -2.35 22.55
N TYR A 204 -23.13 -2.73 23.16
CA TYR A 204 -21.82 -2.67 22.50
C TYR A 204 -21.58 -3.84 21.56
N PHE A 205 -22.21 -5.01 21.86
CA PHE A 205 -22.07 -6.23 21.06
C PHE A 205 -23.44 -6.66 20.48
N PRO A 206 -23.91 -5.98 19.45
CA PRO A 206 -25.19 -6.34 18.83
C PRO A 206 -25.17 -7.73 18.17
N LYS A 207 -23.98 -8.18 17.77
CA LYS A 207 -23.74 -9.51 17.18
C LYS A 207 -23.11 -10.41 18.23
N LYS A 208 -23.94 -11.12 19.00
CA LYS A 208 -23.49 -12.05 20.02
C LYS A 208 -24.14 -13.42 19.84
N GLU A 209 -23.43 -14.46 20.20
CA GLU A 209 -23.89 -15.84 20.08
C GLU A 209 -23.35 -16.67 21.23
N LEU A 210 -24.07 -17.73 21.58
CA LEU A 210 -23.65 -18.73 22.56
C LEU A 210 -23.29 -20.02 21.84
N ILE A 211 -22.09 -20.53 22.15
CA ILE A 211 -21.65 -21.85 21.74
C ILE A 211 -21.47 -22.68 23.01
N SER A 212 -22.31 -23.71 23.17
CA SER A 212 -22.15 -24.73 24.21
C SER A 212 -21.92 -26.08 23.54
N GLU A 213 -20.91 -26.82 23.94
CA GLU A 213 -20.60 -28.12 23.37
C GLU A 213 -20.29 -29.17 24.43
N ASN A 214 -20.74 -30.38 24.16
CA ASN A 214 -20.30 -31.57 24.86
C ASN A 214 -18.95 -32.03 24.24
N SER A 215 -17.97 -32.21 25.03
CA SER A 215 -16.52 -32.35 24.95
C SER A 215 -15.84 -33.10 23.78
N GLU A 216 -16.52 -33.55 22.71
CA GLU A 216 -15.88 -34.53 21.80
C GLU A 216 -15.50 -34.05 20.40
N LYS A 217 -15.84 -32.83 19.98
CA LYS A 217 -15.57 -32.39 18.59
C LYS A 217 -14.96 -31.01 18.48
N ASN A 218 -13.71 -30.85 18.92
CA ASN A 218 -12.94 -29.61 18.80
C ASN A 218 -12.89 -29.02 17.37
N ILE A 219 -12.89 -29.87 16.35
CA ILE A 219 -12.87 -29.43 14.94
C ILE A 219 -14.14 -28.65 14.57
N ILE A 220 -15.30 -29.11 15.05
CA ILE A 220 -16.60 -28.43 14.78
C ILE A 220 -16.63 -27.07 15.48
N LEU A 221 -16.08 -26.95 16.68
CA LEU A 221 -15.96 -25.68 17.41
C LEU A 221 -15.12 -24.69 16.64
N ILE A 222 -13.94 -25.10 16.18
CA ILE A 222 -13.03 -24.25 15.40
C ILE A 222 -13.73 -23.76 14.13
N GLN A 223 -14.40 -24.65 13.39
CA GLN A 223 -15.15 -24.30 12.19
C GLN A 223 -16.24 -23.26 12.50
N LYS A 224 -17.03 -23.46 13.54
CA LYS A 224 -18.07 -22.51 13.97
C LYS A 224 -17.48 -21.13 14.32
N ILE A 225 -16.36 -21.07 15.02
CA ILE A 225 -15.66 -19.82 15.36
C ILE A 225 -15.17 -19.14 14.08
N LEU A 226 -14.54 -19.88 13.17
CA LEU A 226 -14.01 -19.37 11.91
C LEU A 226 -15.13 -18.87 10.98
N GLU A 227 -16.26 -19.57 10.90
CA GLU A 227 -17.42 -19.13 10.12
C GLU A 227 -17.92 -17.75 10.56
N LYS A 228 -17.83 -17.45 11.84
CA LYS A 228 -18.31 -16.20 12.43
C LYS A 228 -17.30 -15.04 12.33
N ALA A 229 -16.02 -15.34 12.21
CA ALA A 229 -14.97 -14.35 12.13
C ALA A 229 -14.88 -13.76 10.70
N ASN A 230 -14.87 -12.45 10.58
CA ASN A 230 -14.70 -11.73 9.32
C ASN A 230 -13.45 -10.85 9.38
N PRO A 231 -12.83 -10.49 8.23
CA PRO A 231 -11.77 -9.51 8.23
C PRO A 231 -12.16 -8.26 8.98
N LYS A 232 -11.23 -7.73 9.79
CA LYS A 232 -11.52 -6.55 10.61
C LYS A 232 -11.78 -5.35 9.73
N GLU A 233 -12.93 -4.75 9.93
CA GLU A 233 -13.34 -3.50 9.31
C GLU A 233 -13.65 -2.48 10.41
N ILE A 234 -13.07 -1.30 10.31
CA ILE A 234 -13.36 -0.18 11.22
C ILE A 234 -13.82 1.00 10.38
N ASN A 235 -15.05 1.42 10.61
CA ASN A 235 -15.68 2.56 9.94
C ASN A 235 -15.60 2.52 8.39
N GLY A 236 -15.55 1.32 7.82
CA GLY A 236 -15.45 1.08 6.39
C GLY A 236 -14.04 0.80 5.87
N LYS A 237 -13.01 0.94 6.72
CA LYS A 237 -11.62 0.57 6.41
C LYS A 237 -11.40 -0.90 6.75
N LEU A 238 -11.07 -1.72 5.75
CA LEU A 238 -10.55 -3.07 5.96
C LEU A 238 -9.09 -3.00 6.39
N PHE A 239 -8.75 -3.74 7.44
CA PHE A 239 -7.41 -3.78 7.99
C PHE A 239 -6.60 -4.91 7.37
N ASP A 240 -5.43 -4.57 6.83
CA ASP A 240 -4.30 -5.48 6.58
C ASP A 240 -3.32 -5.41 7.76
N GLY A 241 -2.27 -6.21 7.71
CA GLY A 241 -1.30 -6.24 8.81
C GLY A 241 -0.59 -4.90 9.04
N ASN A 242 -0.32 -4.13 7.99
CA ASN A 242 0.31 -2.81 8.11
C ASN A 242 -0.62 -1.79 8.80
N ALA A 243 -1.88 -1.72 8.37
CA ALA A 243 -2.88 -0.85 9.00
C ALA A 243 -3.09 -1.21 10.48
N PHE A 244 -3.09 -2.51 10.77
CA PHE A 244 -3.19 -3.05 12.13
C PHE A 244 -2.00 -2.64 13.00
N ALA A 245 -0.77 -2.88 12.55
CA ALA A 245 0.44 -2.52 13.27
C ALA A 245 0.47 -1.00 13.56
N PHE A 246 0.12 -0.19 12.56
CA PHE A 246 0.11 1.26 12.68
C PHE A 246 -0.96 1.74 13.67
N PHE A 247 -2.14 1.13 13.67
CA PHE A 247 -3.21 1.45 14.62
C PHE A 247 -2.78 1.14 16.07
N VAL A 248 -2.23 -0.05 16.31
CA VAL A 248 -1.74 -0.47 17.64
C VAL A 248 -0.66 0.47 18.14
N GLN A 249 0.33 0.78 17.30
CA GLN A 249 1.43 1.67 17.66
C GLN A 249 0.91 3.07 18.06
N ASN A 250 0.07 3.68 17.21
CA ASN A 250 -0.47 5.02 17.49
C ASN A 250 -1.38 5.05 18.72
N PHE A 251 -2.17 4.00 18.95
CA PHE A 251 -3.00 3.92 20.15
C PHE A 251 -2.14 3.93 21.42
N CYS A 252 -1.10 3.09 21.46
CA CYS A 252 -0.19 3.02 22.61
C CYS A 252 0.57 4.32 22.81
N GLU A 253 1.04 4.96 21.74
CA GLU A 253 1.70 6.27 21.82
C GLU A 253 0.80 7.37 22.38
N MET A 254 -0.48 7.42 21.95
CA MET A 254 -1.45 8.39 22.48
C MET A 254 -1.75 8.12 23.95
N HIS A 255 -2.00 6.88 24.32
CA HIS A 255 -2.24 6.48 25.71
C HIS A 255 -1.06 6.88 26.60
N ASN A 256 0.18 6.59 26.18
CA ASN A 256 1.39 6.88 26.96
C ASN A 256 1.64 8.37 27.16
N LYS A 257 1.07 9.24 26.34
CA LYS A 257 1.04 10.70 26.52
C LYS A 257 0.01 11.16 27.56
N LYS A 258 -0.62 10.22 28.30
CA LYS A 258 -1.66 10.44 29.31
C LYS A 258 -2.91 11.14 28.78
N THR A 259 -3.24 10.90 27.51
CA THR A 259 -4.47 11.38 26.89
C THR A 259 -5.30 10.17 26.46
N ASN A 260 -6.63 10.25 26.65
CA ASN A 260 -7.49 9.22 26.07
C ASN A 260 -7.32 9.23 24.53
N PRO A 261 -7.03 8.07 23.91
CA PRO A 261 -6.85 7.99 22.47
C PRO A 261 -8.05 8.57 21.71
N ASP A 262 -7.76 9.51 20.80
CA ASP A 262 -8.76 10.08 19.89
C ASP A 262 -8.91 9.14 18.70
N PHE A 263 -10.08 8.54 18.58
CA PHE A 263 -10.30 7.47 17.60
C PHE A 263 -10.32 7.99 16.15
N GLU A 264 -10.93 9.15 15.91
CA GLU A 264 -10.93 9.77 14.58
C GLU A 264 -9.51 10.10 14.13
N LEU A 265 -8.67 10.58 15.05
CA LEU A 265 -7.27 10.84 14.77
C LEU A 265 -6.49 9.55 14.51
N LEU A 266 -6.74 8.49 15.29
CA LEU A 266 -6.13 7.18 15.07
C LEU A 266 -6.44 6.62 13.69
N LEU A 267 -7.71 6.61 13.30
CA LEU A 267 -8.13 6.13 12.00
C LEU A 267 -7.62 7.04 10.88
N GLY A 268 -7.63 8.36 11.09
CA GLY A 268 -7.05 9.33 10.17
C GLY A 268 -5.57 9.07 9.90
N ASN A 269 -4.80 8.77 10.94
CA ASN A 269 -3.38 8.41 10.81
C ASN A 269 -3.17 7.11 10.01
N VAL A 270 -3.99 6.09 10.25
CA VAL A 270 -3.94 4.83 9.48
C VAL A 270 -4.22 5.09 7.99
N LEU A 271 -5.25 5.88 7.69
CA LEU A 271 -5.60 6.23 6.31
C LEU A 271 -4.50 7.06 5.64
N TYR A 272 -3.88 7.98 6.36
CA TYR A 272 -2.76 8.77 5.85
C TYR A 272 -1.53 7.90 5.57
N ASN A 273 -1.24 6.93 6.44
CA ASN A 273 -0.17 5.96 6.22
C ASN A 273 -0.43 5.10 4.97
N ASP A 274 -1.68 4.72 4.70
CA ASP A 274 -2.05 4.05 3.46
C ASP A 274 -1.72 4.92 2.23
N LEU A 275 -2.09 6.21 2.25
CA LEU A 275 -1.77 7.13 1.16
C LEU A 275 -0.27 7.19 0.89
N GLN A 276 0.54 7.30 1.95
CA GLN A 276 2.00 7.32 1.83
C GLN A 276 2.53 5.99 1.25
N THR A 277 2.01 4.87 1.71
CA THR A 277 2.41 3.54 1.22
C THR A 277 2.12 3.39 -0.27
N PHE A 278 0.93 3.79 -0.73
CA PHE A 278 0.57 3.73 -2.15
C PHE A 278 1.36 4.73 -2.99
N LYS A 279 1.65 5.93 -2.45
CA LYS A 279 2.52 6.92 -3.08
C LYS A 279 3.92 6.35 -3.32
N ILE A 280 4.52 5.73 -2.30
CA ILE A 280 5.86 5.12 -2.40
C ILE A 280 5.86 3.97 -3.42
N ARG A 281 4.85 3.09 -3.40
CA ARG A 281 4.74 1.98 -4.37
C ARG A 281 4.59 2.49 -5.80
N SER A 282 3.78 3.50 -6.01
CA SER A 282 3.55 4.13 -7.31
C SER A 282 4.84 4.77 -7.85
N LEU A 283 5.53 5.53 -7.00
CA LEU A 283 6.80 6.18 -7.37
C LEU A 283 7.88 5.15 -7.69
N LYS A 284 8.04 4.14 -6.86
CA LYS A 284 9.01 3.06 -7.09
C LYS A 284 8.74 2.33 -8.39
N TYR A 285 7.48 1.97 -8.68
CA TYR A 285 7.12 1.34 -9.94
C TYR A 285 7.52 2.22 -11.14
N PHE A 286 7.26 3.53 -11.07
CA PHE A 286 7.65 4.46 -12.12
C PHE A 286 9.17 4.53 -12.28
N GLU A 287 9.92 4.70 -11.20
CA GLU A 287 11.39 4.79 -11.20
C GLU A 287 12.03 3.52 -11.75
N ASP A 288 11.61 2.35 -11.29
CA ASP A 288 12.18 1.07 -11.74
C ASP A 288 11.95 0.85 -13.24
N ASN A 289 10.73 1.15 -13.73
CA ASN A 289 10.39 0.92 -15.14
C ASN A 289 10.97 2.00 -16.07
N ILE A 290 11.01 3.27 -15.68
CA ILE A 290 11.63 4.31 -16.52
C ILE A 290 13.15 4.12 -16.64
N ASN A 291 13.80 3.64 -15.58
CA ASN A 291 15.23 3.36 -15.59
C ASN A 291 15.59 2.15 -16.45
N SER A 292 14.70 1.16 -16.55
CA SER A 292 14.91 -0.03 -17.40
C SER A 292 14.75 0.25 -18.89
N LEU A 293 14.16 1.40 -19.29
CA LEU A 293 13.99 1.74 -20.70
C LEU A 293 15.36 1.97 -21.35
N GLU A 294 15.58 1.29 -22.48
CA GLU A 294 16.73 1.54 -23.35
C GLU A 294 16.67 2.95 -23.95
N ASN A 295 17.83 3.40 -24.46
CA ASN A 295 17.88 4.67 -25.17
C ASN A 295 17.38 4.45 -26.61
N ASP A 296 16.28 5.07 -26.92
CA ASP A 296 15.57 4.94 -28.19
C ASP A 296 15.22 6.33 -28.76
N ASN A 297 14.67 6.34 -29.96
CA ASN A 297 14.07 7.58 -30.51
C ASN A 297 12.91 8.02 -29.60
N GLU A 298 12.68 9.33 -29.51
CA GLU A 298 11.58 9.88 -28.71
C GLU A 298 10.23 9.35 -29.16
N GLU A 299 10.03 9.13 -30.46
CA GLU A 299 8.80 8.52 -31.02
C GLU A 299 8.46 7.16 -30.41
N ILE A 300 9.47 6.40 -29.96
CA ILE A 300 9.31 5.10 -29.30
C ILE A 300 9.31 5.27 -27.77
N LEU A 301 10.14 6.15 -27.26
CA LEU A 301 10.36 6.33 -25.83
C LEU A 301 9.19 7.00 -25.12
N ILE A 302 8.62 8.06 -25.73
CA ILE A 302 7.52 8.82 -25.13
C ILE A 302 6.27 7.96 -24.88
N PRO A 303 5.77 7.16 -25.85
CA PRO A 303 4.64 6.27 -25.59
C PRO A 303 4.91 5.26 -24.46
N LYS A 304 6.12 4.68 -24.39
CA LYS A 304 6.50 3.74 -23.31
C LYS A 304 6.48 4.43 -21.94
N ILE A 305 7.02 5.66 -21.85
CA ILE A 305 7.01 6.45 -20.62
C ILE A 305 5.56 6.77 -20.20
N TYR A 306 4.72 7.14 -21.16
CA TYR A 306 3.30 7.43 -20.92
C TYR A 306 2.57 6.21 -20.33
N ASP A 307 2.77 5.01 -20.89
CA ASP A 307 2.17 3.76 -20.40
C ASP A 307 2.63 3.46 -18.97
N ILE A 308 3.91 3.66 -18.68
CA ILE A 308 4.45 3.49 -17.32
C ILE A 308 3.78 4.48 -16.36
N LYS A 309 3.61 5.74 -16.78
CA LYS A 309 2.96 6.80 -16.00
C LYS A 309 1.52 6.45 -15.67
N LEU A 310 0.75 5.98 -16.66
CA LEU A 310 -0.63 5.54 -16.46
C LEU A 310 -0.73 4.40 -15.44
N LYS A 311 0.07 3.35 -15.58
CA LYS A 311 0.10 2.23 -14.63
C LYS A 311 0.52 2.68 -13.23
N SER A 312 1.47 3.60 -13.12
CA SER A 312 1.90 4.15 -11.83
C SER A 312 0.78 4.91 -11.14
N ILE A 313 0.02 5.74 -11.90
CA ILE A 313 -1.15 6.45 -11.38
C ILE A 313 -2.26 5.45 -10.98
N GLU A 314 -2.46 4.39 -11.75
CA GLU A 314 -3.43 3.34 -11.42
C GLU A 314 -3.10 2.66 -10.09
N ILE A 315 -1.82 2.34 -9.84
CA ILE A 315 -1.36 1.79 -8.55
C ILE A 315 -1.77 2.73 -7.40
N TYR A 316 -1.58 4.04 -7.55
CA TYR A 316 -1.99 5.00 -6.53
C TYR A 316 -3.52 5.09 -6.38
N ASN A 317 -4.25 5.12 -7.49
CA ASN A 317 -5.71 5.21 -7.49
C ASN A 317 -6.40 3.97 -6.90
N ASN A 318 -5.73 2.80 -6.86
CA ASN A 318 -6.29 1.58 -6.27
C ASN A 318 -6.66 1.74 -4.80
N ILE A 319 -6.08 2.71 -4.10
CA ILE A 319 -6.49 3.05 -2.73
C ILE A 319 -7.96 3.51 -2.64
N GLN A 320 -8.50 4.14 -3.68
CA GLN A 320 -9.91 4.57 -3.69
C GLN A 320 -10.85 3.37 -3.68
N SER A 321 -10.53 2.30 -4.41
CA SER A 321 -11.33 1.09 -4.43
C SER A 321 -11.27 0.35 -3.09
N LEU A 322 -10.10 0.30 -2.47
CA LEU A 322 -9.90 -0.32 -1.16
C LEU A 322 -10.61 0.42 -0.03
N ASN A 323 -10.69 1.74 -0.13
CA ASN A 323 -11.29 2.60 0.89
C ASN A 323 -12.59 3.27 0.39
N TYR A 324 -13.31 2.63 -0.54
CA TYR A 324 -14.51 3.19 -1.19
C TYR A 324 -15.55 3.72 -0.20
N LYS A 325 -15.83 2.97 0.88
CA LYS A 325 -16.79 3.38 1.91
C LYS A 325 -16.37 4.67 2.63
N ILE A 326 -15.06 4.89 2.79
CA ILE A 326 -14.50 6.09 3.44
C ILE A 326 -14.55 7.28 2.49
N PHE A 327 -14.18 7.09 1.22
CA PHE A 327 -14.23 8.14 0.22
C PHE A 327 -15.64 8.74 0.03
N ASN A 328 -16.69 7.97 0.33
CA ASN A 328 -18.08 8.43 0.21
C ASN A 328 -18.63 9.10 1.47
N LYS A 329 -17.90 9.11 2.60
CA LYS A 329 -18.33 9.78 3.83
C LYS A 329 -17.80 11.22 3.87
N LEU A 330 -18.68 12.18 4.20
CA LEU A 330 -18.30 13.60 4.34
C LEU A 330 -17.30 13.86 5.47
N GLU A 331 -17.32 13.02 6.50
CA GLU A 331 -16.44 13.13 7.68
C GLU A 331 -14.93 13.03 7.32
N TYR A 332 -14.58 12.51 6.14
CA TYR A 332 -13.19 12.30 5.70
C TYR A 332 -12.72 13.25 4.59
N ASN A 333 -13.22 14.49 4.58
CA ASN A 333 -12.82 15.48 3.57
C ASN A 333 -11.32 15.79 3.60
N GLU A 334 -10.69 15.83 4.78
CA GLU A 334 -9.24 16.03 4.93
C GLU A 334 -8.44 14.90 4.27
N TYR A 335 -8.89 13.66 4.43
CA TYR A 335 -8.29 12.50 3.77
C TYR A 335 -8.41 12.59 2.25
N LYS A 336 -9.57 12.99 1.73
CA LYS A 336 -9.77 13.21 0.29
C LYS A 336 -8.86 14.32 -0.24
N SER A 337 -8.75 15.41 0.50
CA SER A 337 -7.85 16.52 0.14
C SER A 337 -6.39 16.08 0.12
N SER A 338 -5.98 15.28 1.10
CA SER A 338 -4.64 14.68 1.15
C SER A 338 -4.39 13.73 -0.02
N PHE A 339 -5.36 12.91 -0.40
CA PHE A 339 -5.28 12.05 -1.58
C PHE A 339 -5.03 12.85 -2.84
N ILE A 340 -5.80 13.92 -3.07
CA ILE A 340 -5.67 14.78 -4.26
C ILE A 340 -4.30 15.49 -4.26
N SER A 341 -3.89 16.04 -3.12
CA SER A 341 -2.58 16.70 -2.98
C SER A 341 -1.43 15.76 -3.28
N MET A 342 -1.43 14.56 -2.69
CA MET A 342 -0.38 13.57 -2.93
C MET A 342 -0.36 13.05 -4.37
N LYS A 343 -1.53 12.92 -5.01
CA LYS A 343 -1.61 12.58 -6.43
C LYS A 343 -0.91 13.62 -7.29
N LYS A 344 -1.18 14.90 -7.05
CA LYS A 344 -0.53 16.01 -7.76
C LYS A 344 0.99 16.03 -7.54
N GLU A 345 1.45 15.76 -6.32
CA GLU A 345 2.89 15.63 -6.04
C GLU A 345 3.54 14.49 -6.83
N LEU A 346 2.86 13.33 -6.93
CA LEU A 346 3.32 12.20 -7.73
C LEU A 346 3.42 12.56 -9.22
N GLU A 347 2.37 13.18 -9.78
CA GLU A 347 2.35 13.60 -11.18
C GLU A 347 3.48 14.58 -11.50
N ASN A 348 3.76 15.52 -10.60
CA ASN A 348 4.90 16.44 -10.72
C ASN A 348 6.23 15.67 -10.71
N LYS A 349 6.37 14.70 -9.79
CA LYS A 349 7.59 13.90 -9.69
C LYS A 349 7.81 13.00 -10.91
N PHE A 350 6.74 12.41 -11.45
CA PHE A 350 6.82 11.65 -12.69
C PHE A 350 7.28 12.53 -13.85
N THR A 351 6.78 13.76 -13.95
CA THR A 351 7.19 14.70 -14.99
C THR A 351 8.65 15.11 -14.85
N GLU A 352 9.14 15.30 -13.62
CA GLU A 352 10.57 15.55 -13.37
C GLU A 352 11.46 14.39 -13.85
N LEU A 353 11.10 13.15 -13.49
CA LEU A 353 11.84 11.95 -13.87
C LEU A 353 11.78 11.68 -15.38
N GLU A 354 10.63 11.90 -16.00
CA GLU A 354 10.44 11.85 -17.45
C GLU A 354 11.41 12.81 -18.16
N ASN A 355 11.40 14.09 -17.77
CA ASN A 355 12.30 15.10 -18.35
C ASN A 355 13.76 14.73 -18.18
N LYS A 356 14.14 14.22 -17.01
CA LYS A 356 15.51 13.72 -16.75
C LYS A 356 15.89 12.57 -17.68
N LYS A 357 14.97 11.62 -17.90
CA LYS A 357 15.19 10.49 -18.82
C LYS A 357 15.38 10.98 -20.26
N LEU A 358 14.52 11.89 -20.73
CA LEU A 358 14.59 12.45 -22.08
C LEU A 358 15.90 13.22 -22.30
N ILE A 359 16.30 14.07 -21.37
CA ILE A 359 17.58 14.81 -21.42
C ILE A 359 18.76 13.83 -21.47
N ASN A 360 18.75 12.79 -20.64
CA ASN A 360 19.81 11.80 -20.63
C ASN A 360 19.85 11.00 -21.94
N ASN A 361 18.69 10.68 -22.51
CA ASN A 361 18.59 10.02 -23.80
C ASN A 361 19.20 10.87 -24.92
N LEU A 362 18.90 12.18 -24.95
CA LEU A 362 19.48 13.12 -25.90
C LEU A 362 21.01 13.20 -25.79
N LYS A 363 21.55 13.32 -24.57
CA LYS A 363 23.01 13.36 -24.34
C LYS A 363 23.70 12.08 -24.80
N LYS A 364 23.12 10.91 -24.51
CA LYS A 364 23.68 9.64 -24.97
C LYS A 364 23.64 9.48 -26.48
N SER A 365 22.51 9.89 -27.10
CA SER A 365 22.39 9.93 -28.57
C SER A 365 23.49 10.81 -29.19
N GLU A 366 23.76 11.97 -28.59
CA GLU A 366 24.78 12.88 -29.07
C GLU A 366 26.20 12.27 -29.00
N LEU A 367 26.54 11.62 -27.87
CA LEU A 367 27.82 10.96 -27.70
C LEU A 367 28.03 9.84 -28.73
N ILE A 368 27.06 8.93 -28.86
CA ILE A 368 27.12 7.80 -29.79
C ILE A 368 27.21 8.30 -31.24
N CYS A 369 26.42 9.30 -31.61
CA CYS A 369 26.46 9.85 -32.95
C CYS A 369 27.78 10.51 -33.27
N ASN A 370 28.40 11.24 -32.34
CA ASN A 370 29.70 11.86 -32.53
C ASN A 370 30.82 10.80 -32.64
N GLU A 371 30.76 9.75 -31.84
CA GLU A 371 31.72 8.62 -31.92
C GLU A 371 31.64 7.92 -33.30
N LEU A 372 30.41 7.65 -33.77
CA LEU A 372 30.19 7.04 -35.10
C LEU A 372 30.69 7.94 -36.23
N LEU A 373 30.41 9.25 -36.18
CA LEU A 373 30.90 10.21 -37.15
C LEU A 373 32.42 10.22 -37.23
N ASN A 374 33.09 10.28 -36.09
CA ASN A 374 34.54 10.25 -36.03
C ASN A 374 35.12 8.93 -36.58
N LYS A 375 34.55 7.78 -36.14
CA LYS A 375 34.94 6.45 -36.55
C LYS A 375 34.87 6.27 -38.08
N HIS A 376 33.72 6.61 -38.66
CA HIS A 376 33.50 6.41 -40.09
C HIS A 376 34.24 7.45 -40.98
N TYR A 377 34.46 8.66 -40.45
CA TYR A 377 35.19 9.70 -41.17
C TYR A 377 36.72 9.50 -41.09
N GLU A 378 37.22 8.67 -40.18
CA GLU A 378 38.68 8.45 -39.99
C GLU A 378 39.37 7.98 -41.26
N ILE A 379 38.73 7.15 -42.08
CA ILE A 379 39.27 6.63 -43.35
C ILE A 379 39.47 7.81 -44.31
N ILE A 380 38.48 8.66 -44.49
CA ILE A 380 38.54 9.84 -45.34
C ILE A 380 39.61 10.80 -44.85
N ASN A 381 39.63 11.04 -43.52
CA ASN A 381 40.59 11.97 -42.92
C ASN A 381 42.06 11.47 -43.11
N LYS A 382 42.33 10.16 -42.97
CA LYS A 382 43.65 9.58 -43.27
C LYS A 382 44.03 9.78 -44.72
N LYS A 383 43.15 9.53 -45.68
CA LYS A 383 43.41 9.72 -47.11
C LYS A 383 43.62 11.20 -47.45
N ILE A 384 42.90 12.14 -46.80
CA ILE A 384 43.13 13.57 -46.94
C ILE A 384 44.53 13.97 -46.46
N ILE A 385 44.94 13.49 -45.28
CA ILE A 385 46.26 13.79 -44.67
C ILE A 385 47.39 13.23 -45.53
N ASN A 386 47.23 12.03 -46.07
CA ASN A 386 48.21 11.40 -46.96
C ASN A 386 48.22 11.97 -48.36
N GLY A 387 47.32 12.90 -48.69
CA GLY A 387 47.28 13.50 -50.07
C GLY A 387 46.81 12.51 -51.13
N GLU A 388 46.09 11.47 -50.80
CA GLU A 388 45.64 10.42 -51.71
C GLU A 388 44.56 10.87 -52.67
N TYR A 389 43.77 11.93 -52.33
CA TYR A 389 42.75 12.48 -53.20
C TYR A 389 43.34 13.57 -54.13
N THR A 390 43.42 13.25 -55.45
CA THR A 390 43.90 14.15 -56.48
C THR A 390 42.75 14.66 -57.36
N LYS A 391 43.03 15.57 -58.32
CA LYS A 391 42.03 16.05 -59.27
C LYS A 391 41.52 14.93 -60.19
N GLU A 392 42.30 13.89 -60.36
CA GLU A 392 42.00 12.80 -61.30
C GLU A 392 41.15 11.71 -60.63
N ASN A 393 41.12 11.63 -59.29
CA ASN A 393 40.35 10.64 -58.55
C ASN A 393 39.28 11.22 -57.65
N THR A 394 38.67 12.36 -58.05
CA THR A 394 37.54 12.99 -57.32
C THR A 394 36.35 12.02 -57.08
N ASP A 395 36.16 11.06 -57.99
CA ASP A 395 35.11 10.06 -57.87
C ASP A 395 35.36 9.08 -56.71
N GLU A 396 36.61 8.81 -56.37
CA GLU A 396 36.97 8.00 -55.20
C GLU A 396 36.60 8.72 -53.90
N TYR A 397 36.88 10.02 -53.76
CA TYR A 397 36.46 10.81 -52.65
C TYR A 397 34.94 10.83 -52.48
N MET A 398 34.22 11.07 -53.60
CA MET A 398 32.76 11.10 -53.57
C MET A 398 32.16 9.75 -53.15
N ASN A 399 32.81 8.65 -53.57
CA ASN A 399 32.37 7.33 -53.20
C ASN A 399 32.66 7.02 -51.71
N ASP A 400 33.84 7.38 -51.22
CA ASP A 400 34.20 7.22 -49.80
C ASP A 400 33.29 8.09 -48.91
N TYR A 401 32.97 9.31 -49.34
CA TYR A 401 32.06 10.19 -48.64
C TYR A 401 30.62 9.68 -48.62
N LYS A 402 30.16 9.10 -49.73
CA LYS A 402 28.84 8.45 -49.78
C LYS A 402 28.81 7.23 -48.89
N ASN A 403 29.87 6.43 -48.83
CA ASN A 403 29.99 5.27 -47.96
C ASN A 403 29.97 5.69 -46.47
N PHE A 404 30.69 6.76 -46.10
CA PHE A 404 30.66 7.37 -44.78
C PHE A 404 29.24 7.77 -44.37
N LEU A 405 28.52 8.51 -45.22
CA LEU A 405 27.13 8.94 -44.93
C LEU A 405 26.20 7.74 -44.77
N ASN A 406 26.31 6.74 -45.64
CA ASN A 406 25.47 5.54 -45.58
C ASN A 406 25.75 4.72 -44.32
N ALA A 407 27.02 4.57 -43.94
CA ALA A 407 27.42 3.85 -42.70
C ALA A 407 26.88 4.57 -41.46
N TYR A 408 27.02 5.90 -41.40
CA TYR A 408 26.45 6.70 -40.32
C TYR A 408 24.93 6.61 -40.28
N GLU A 409 24.28 6.74 -41.41
CA GLU A 409 22.83 6.66 -41.48
C GLU A 409 22.27 5.33 -40.98
N LYS A 410 22.99 4.22 -41.27
CA LYS A 410 22.60 2.88 -40.86
C LYS A 410 22.82 2.62 -39.37
N GLU A 411 23.91 3.13 -38.79
CA GLU A 411 24.32 2.81 -37.41
C GLU A 411 23.81 3.85 -36.40
N ALA A 412 23.69 5.13 -36.78
CA ALA A 412 23.31 6.18 -35.85
C ALA A 412 21.83 6.14 -35.50
N LYS A 413 21.54 6.23 -34.18
CA LYS A 413 20.18 6.20 -33.63
C LYS A 413 19.96 7.40 -32.70
N GLY A 414 18.69 7.76 -32.51
CA GLY A 414 18.25 8.77 -31.55
C GLY A 414 18.10 10.16 -32.16
N ASN A 415 17.50 11.07 -31.40
CA ASN A 415 17.04 12.38 -31.89
C ASN A 415 18.16 13.33 -32.30
N ASN A 416 19.37 13.16 -31.78
CA ASN A 416 20.50 14.01 -32.14
C ASN A 416 21.24 13.56 -33.41
N LYS A 417 20.79 12.46 -34.07
CA LYS A 417 21.41 11.91 -35.26
C LYS A 417 21.66 13.00 -36.36
N ILE A 418 20.59 13.71 -36.73
CA ILE A 418 20.66 14.73 -37.77
C ILE A 418 21.46 15.95 -37.32
N LYS A 419 21.25 16.41 -36.08
CA LYS A 419 21.95 17.56 -35.51
C LYS A 419 23.46 17.32 -35.43
N CYS A 420 23.89 16.13 -34.97
CA CYS A 420 25.30 15.77 -34.91
C CYS A 420 25.91 15.72 -36.30
N LEU A 421 25.23 15.14 -37.28
CA LEU A 421 25.68 15.12 -38.66
C LEU A 421 25.86 16.54 -39.23
N ILE A 422 24.88 17.43 -39.05
CA ILE A 422 24.99 18.80 -39.55
C ILE A 422 26.20 19.50 -38.91
N ASN A 423 26.32 19.46 -37.59
CA ASN A 423 27.42 20.07 -36.85
C ASN A 423 28.79 19.52 -37.33
N PHE A 424 28.84 18.19 -37.50
CA PHE A 424 30.07 17.55 -38.02
C PHE A 424 30.44 18.00 -39.41
N LEU A 425 29.44 18.07 -40.33
CA LEU A 425 29.65 18.52 -41.69
C LEU A 425 30.04 20.00 -41.76
N GLU A 426 29.54 20.84 -40.85
CA GLU A 426 29.90 22.26 -40.77
C GLU A 426 31.37 22.44 -40.33
N ILE A 427 31.82 21.61 -39.37
CA ILE A 427 33.21 21.67 -38.88
C ILE A 427 34.22 21.10 -39.92
N HIS A 428 33.84 19.96 -40.53
CA HIS A 428 34.69 19.22 -41.43
C HIS A 428 34.46 19.53 -42.90
N LYS A 429 33.69 20.60 -43.22
CA LYS A 429 33.64 21.14 -44.60
C LYS A 429 35.08 21.38 -45.02
N PRO A 430 35.63 20.60 -45.97
CA PRO A 430 37.06 20.71 -46.30
C PRO A 430 37.34 22.09 -46.87
N LYS A 431 38.00 22.95 -46.11
CA LYS A 431 38.62 24.19 -46.64
C LYS A 431 39.50 23.87 -47.87
N TYR A 432 40.00 22.66 -47.89
CA TYR A 432 40.84 22.12 -48.95
C TYR A 432 40.09 21.91 -50.29
N PHE A 433 38.85 21.45 -50.24
CA PHE A 433 38.08 21.15 -51.44
C PHE A 433 37.35 22.37 -52.01
N LYS A 434 37.22 23.47 -51.27
CA LYS A 434 36.72 24.73 -51.83
C LYS A 434 37.54 25.17 -53.04
N ASN A 435 38.85 24.89 -53.06
CA ASN A 435 39.73 25.27 -54.16
C ASN A 435 39.86 24.23 -55.30
N LEU A 436 39.49 22.97 -55.08
CA LEU A 436 39.55 21.88 -56.04
C LEU A 436 38.24 21.59 -56.78
N LEU A 437 37.11 21.75 -56.09
CA LEU A 437 35.75 21.49 -56.65
C LEU A 437 35.09 22.70 -57.30
N PHE A 438 35.72 23.88 -57.26
CA PHE A 438 35.12 25.16 -57.67
C PHE A 438 35.25 25.49 -59.18
N LYS A 439 35.58 24.54 -60.04
CA LYS A 439 35.52 24.79 -61.51
C LYS A 439 34.56 23.84 -62.24
N GLU A 440 33.42 24.33 -62.36
CA GLU A 440 32.49 24.41 -63.51
C GLU A 440 31.42 23.34 -63.82
N LYS A 441 31.41 22.10 -63.38
CA LYS A 441 30.27 21.24 -63.85
C LYS A 441 29.55 20.40 -62.77
N LYS A 442 30.11 20.19 -61.63
CA LYS A 442 29.45 19.38 -60.58
C LYS A 442 28.66 20.18 -59.54
N LYS A 443 28.72 21.51 -59.62
CA LYS A 443 28.07 22.42 -58.69
C LYS A 443 26.52 22.27 -58.67
N ILE A 444 25.93 21.93 -59.78
CA ILE A 444 24.48 21.84 -59.93
C ILE A 444 23.93 20.54 -59.34
N GLU A 445 24.69 19.45 -59.36
CA GLU A 445 24.25 18.14 -58.83
C GLU A 445 24.42 18.05 -57.33
N GLU A 446 25.52 18.65 -56.77
CA GLU A 446 25.81 18.76 -55.36
C GLU A 446 24.82 19.73 -54.65
N ASP A 447 24.52 20.89 -55.31
CA ASP A 447 23.52 21.85 -54.81
C ASP A 447 22.11 21.22 -54.76
N LYS A 448 21.75 20.41 -55.77
CA LYS A 448 20.48 19.65 -55.72
C LYS A 448 20.40 18.64 -54.60
N ASN A 449 21.48 17.86 -54.35
CA ASN A 449 21.51 16.90 -53.24
C ASN A 449 21.47 17.58 -51.88
N ILE A 450 22.16 18.73 -51.73
CA ILE A 450 22.12 19.54 -50.51
C ILE A 450 20.74 20.18 -50.34
N GLU A 451 20.12 20.60 -51.43
CA GLU A 451 18.76 21.17 -51.43
C GLU A 451 17.71 20.11 -51.12
N GLU A 452 17.84 18.89 -51.65
CA GLU A 452 16.99 17.75 -51.28
C GLU A 452 17.16 17.35 -49.79
N LEU A 453 18.37 17.36 -49.28
CA LEU A 453 18.63 17.10 -47.86
C LEU A 453 18.11 18.22 -46.96
N LYS A 454 18.24 19.48 -47.39
CA LYS A 454 17.62 20.64 -46.71
C LYS A 454 16.11 20.56 -46.74
N ASN A 455 15.55 20.16 -47.86
CA ASN A 455 14.09 19.98 -48.00
C ASN A 455 13.59 18.80 -47.14
N LYS A 456 14.32 17.69 -47.08
CA LYS A 456 14.02 16.58 -46.14
C LYS A 456 14.16 17.04 -44.69
N LEU A 457 15.20 17.80 -44.36
CA LEU A 457 15.41 18.36 -43.01
C LEU A 457 14.28 19.33 -42.62
N ASN A 458 13.88 20.21 -43.57
CA ASN A 458 12.78 21.14 -43.32
C ASN A 458 11.41 20.44 -43.22
N ARG A 459 11.20 19.35 -43.96
CA ARG A 459 10.02 18.49 -43.75
C ARG A 459 10.00 17.88 -42.37
N LYS A 460 11.13 17.29 -41.93
CA LYS A 460 11.25 16.72 -40.59
C LYS A 460 11.11 17.75 -39.46
N LYS A 461 11.67 18.96 -39.66
CA LYS A 461 11.45 20.08 -38.70
C LYS A 461 9.99 20.49 -38.63
N ARG A 462 9.26 20.54 -39.76
CA ARG A 462 7.84 20.83 -39.76
C ARG A 462 7.00 19.72 -39.14
N GLU A 463 7.35 18.46 -39.39
CA GLU A 463 6.74 17.31 -38.68
C GLU A 463 6.91 17.42 -37.16
N ILE A 464 8.12 17.76 -36.69
CA ILE A 464 8.41 17.94 -35.25
C ILE A 464 7.62 19.12 -34.67
N ILE A 465 7.50 20.25 -35.42
CA ILE A 465 6.71 21.40 -34.98
C ILE A 465 5.23 21.00 -34.88
N ASN A 466 4.69 20.34 -35.91
CA ASN A 466 3.30 19.87 -35.91
C ASN A 466 3.01 18.88 -34.78
N LEU A 467 3.95 17.98 -34.51
CA LEU A 467 3.81 17.05 -33.40
C LEU A 467 3.84 17.76 -32.03
N ARG A 468 4.68 18.80 -31.90
CA ARG A 468 4.68 19.63 -30.67
C ARG A 468 3.36 20.38 -30.51
N GLU A 469 2.84 20.99 -31.58
CA GLU A 469 1.54 21.66 -31.55
C GLU A 469 0.39 20.68 -31.25
N GLN A 470 0.47 19.43 -31.72
CA GLN A 470 -0.50 18.38 -31.37
C GLN A 470 -0.38 17.97 -29.89
N ILE A 471 0.83 17.86 -29.38
CA ILE A 471 1.08 17.57 -27.94
C ILE A 471 0.53 18.72 -27.09
N ASP A 472 0.80 19.98 -27.47
CA ASP A 472 0.30 21.15 -26.77
C ASP A 472 -1.24 21.20 -26.78
N LYS A 473 -1.87 20.89 -27.93
CA LYS A 473 -3.34 20.81 -28.04
C LYS A 473 -3.92 19.68 -27.18
N ILE A 474 -3.30 18.50 -27.19
CA ILE A 474 -3.72 17.38 -26.35
C ILE A 474 -3.57 17.76 -24.87
N GLN A 475 -2.49 18.44 -24.51
CA GLN A 475 -2.25 18.92 -23.15
C GLN A 475 -3.31 19.97 -22.74
N ASP A 476 -3.67 20.88 -23.65
CA ASP A 476 -4.75 21.86 -23.44
C ASP A 476 -6.13 21.18 -23.32
N ASP A 477 -6.39 20.16 -24.12
CA ASP A 477 -7.65 19.40 -24.05
C ASP A 477 -7.72 18.56 -22.76
N ILE A 478 -6.61 17.99 -22.32
CA ILE A 478 -6.51 17.33 -21.02
C ILE A 478 -6.77 18.32 -19.89
N ASN A 479 -6.17 19.53 -19.96
CA ASN A 479 -6.37 20.59 -18.98
C ASN A 479 -7.83 21.07 -18.96
N LYS A 480 -8.48 21.19 -20.13
CA LYS A 480 -9.91 21.55 -20.24
C LYS A 480 -10.82 20.45 -19.68
N GLN A 481 -10.52 19.17 -19.97
CA GLN A 481 -11.28 18.06 -19.40
C GLN A 481 -11.11 17.96 -17.88
N GLN A 482 -9.91 18.23 -17.37
CA GLN A 482 -9.67 18.29 -15.93
C GLN A 482 -10.42 19.46 -15.26
N THR A 483 -10.59 20.58 -15.97
CA THR A 483 -11.38 21.73 -15.48
C THR A 483 -12.89 21.43 -15.49
N LEU A 484 -13.37 20.63 -16.48
CA LEU A 484 -14.76 20.18 -16.55
C LEU A 484 -15.13 19.08 -15.55
N VAL A 485 -14.16 18.30 -15.09
CA VAL A 485 -14.36 17.29 -14.05
C VAL A 485 -14.34 17.93 -12.65
N ASN A 486 -13.81 19.15 -12.53
CA ASN A 486 -13.72 19.90 -11.27
C ASN A 486 -14.84 20.97 -11.12
N LEU A 487 -15.79 21.05 -12.07
CA LEU A 487 -17.08 21.74 -12.00
C LEU A 487 -18.21 20.74 -11.75
#